data_80267a3747a3a8e2b2f97aaf52b45448
#
_entry.id   80267a3747a3a8e2b2f97aaf52b45448
#
_cell.length_a   1.000
_cell.length_b   1.000
_cell.length_c   1.000
_cell.angle_alpha   90.00
_cell.angle_beta   90.00
_cell.angle_gamma   90.00
#
_symmetry.space_group_name_H-M   'P 1'
#
loop_
_entity.id
_entity.type
_entity.pdbx_description
1 polymer ?
#
loop_
_entity_poly.entity_id
_entity_poly.type
_entity_poly.pdbx_seq_one_letter_code
_entity_poly.pdbx_strand_id
1 'polypeptide(L)'
;SLQVDCEDRSFFITIFVLSRRYRRQTGENISCLLTVRKEKIEMSEKKIPYKIYLEEHEMPKQWYNVRADMKNKPAPLLNPATHEPMSAEELGAVFCDELVKQELNNDDRYIDIPEKIGDFYKMYRPAPLVRAYCLEEKLQTPAKIYYKFEGNNKSGSHKLNSAIAQAYYEKEQGLKGVTPETGA
;
A
#
# COMPACT_ATOMS: atom_id res chain seq x y z
N SER A 1 1.71 -8.46 21.23
CA SER A 1 0.36 -8.76 20.73
C SER A 1 -0.64 -7.96 21.53
N LEU A 2 -1.14 -6.87 20.95
CA LEU A 2 -2.28 -6.14 21.48
C LEU A 2 -3.51 -6.72 20.80
N GLN A 3 -4.20 -7.56 21.56
CA GLN A 3 -5.52 -8.06 21.21
C GLN A 3 -6.51 -6.92 21.48
N VAL A 4 -7.06 -6.34 20.41
CA VAL A 4 -8.20 -5.44 20.51
C VAL A 4 -9.42 -6.29 20.24
N ASP A 5 -10.13 -6.65 21.31
CA ASP A 5 -11.46 -7.23 21.22
C ASP A 5 -12.39 -6.18 20.57
N CYS A 6 -12.67 -6.38 19.31
CA CYS A 6 -13.83 -5.86 18.61
C CYS A 6 -14.50 -7.07 18.01
N GLU A 7 -15.65 -7.43 18.57
CA GLU A 7 -16.51 -8.44 18.03
C GLU A 7 -16.82 -8.16 16.54
N ASP A 8 -16.53 -9.17 15.73
CA ASP A 8 -17.02 -9.39 14.36
C ASP A 8 -16.76 -8.29 13.32
N ARG A 9 -15.57 -8.31 12.72
CA ARG A 9 -15.25 -8.14 11.29
C ARG A 9 -13.76 -7.99 11.10
N SER A 10 -13.13 -8.89 10.38
CA SER A 10 -11.70 -8.87 10.03
C SER A 10 -11.37 -7.67 9.13
N PHE A 11 -10.91 -6.58 9.71
CA PHE A 11 -10.36 -5.43 8.97
C PHE A 11 -8.85 -5.59 8.87
N PHE A 12 -8.34 -5.78 7.66
CA PHE A 12 -6.90 -5.66 7.42
C PHE A 12 -6.53 -4.17 7.37
N ILE A 13 -5.85 -3.70 8.40
CA ILE A 13 -5.32 -2.35 8.48
C ILE A 13 -3.84 -2.38 8.12
N THR A 14 -3.49 -1.81 6.98
CA THR A 14 -2.09 -1.51 6.67
C THR A 14 -1.75 -0.15 7.28
N ILE A 15 -1.01 -0.15 8.39
CA ILE A 15 -0.63 1.07 9.11
C ILE A 15 0.70 1.59 8.55
N PHE A 16 0.68 2.76 7.92
CA PHE A 16 1.88 3.50 7.57
C PHE A 16 2.22 4.50 8.68
N VAL A 17 3.36 4.29 9.33
CA VAL A 17 3.90 5.25 10.30
C VAL A 17 4.91 6.14 9.59
N LEU A 18 4.52 7.38 9.31
CA LEU A 18 5.44 8.40 8.82
C LEU A 18 6.21 9.01 9.99
N SER A 19 7.42 8.49 10.21
CA SER A 19 8.36 9.03 11.19
C SER A 19 8.98 10.33 10.68
N ARG A 20 8.80 11.44 11.41
CA ARG A 20 9.56 12.67 11.19
C ARG A 20 11.02 12.46 11.60
N ARG A 21 11.90 12.17 10.65
CA ARG A 21 13.34 12.44 10.77
C ARG A 21 13.68 13.71 9.99
N TYR A 22 13.40 14.87 10.60
CA TYR A 22 13.96 16.11 10.11
C TYR A 22 14.29 17.00 11.34
N ARG A 23 15.48 16.84 11.88
CA ARG A 23 16.17 17.85 12.68
C ARG A 23 17.59 17.39 13.00
N ARG A 24 18.56 17.90 12.23
CA ARG A 24 19.89 18.33 12.70
C ARG A 24 20.78 18.64 11.52
N GLN A 25 20.76 19.90 11.14
CA GLN A 25 21.92 20.60 10.57
C GLN A 25 21.53 22.07 10.47
N THR A 26 21.84 22.84 11.49
CA THR A 26 22.37 24.21 11.48
C THR A 26 22.35 24.68 12.91
N GLY A 27 23.52 24.75 13.52
CA GLY A 27 23.72 25.46 14.78
C GLY A 27 23.79 26.96 14.49
N GLU A 28 22.83 27.69 15.02
CA GLU A 28 23.00 29.11 15.26
C GLU A 28 22.21 29.54 16.50
N ASN A 29 22.96 29.98 17.51
CA ASN A 29 22.46 30.69 18.65
C ASN A 29 22.12 32.12 18.21
N ILE A 30 20.86 32.49 18.24
CA ILE A 30 20.46 33.88 18.20
C ILE A 30 19.58 34.16 19.41
N SER A 31 20.24 34.74 20.43
CA SER A 31 19.59 35.47 21.49
C SER A 31 19.12 36.81 20.90
N CYS A 32 17.84 36.96 20.69
CA CYS A 32 17.20 38.23 20.45
C CYS A 32 15.98 38.39 21.33
N LEU A 33 16.11 39.22 22.35
CA LEU A 33 14.98 39.73 23.13
C LEU A 33 14.08 40.54 22.19
N LEU A 34 12.92 39.97 21.84
CA LEU A 34 11.79 40.73 21.32
C LEU A 34 10.58 40.42 22.17
N THR A 35 10.20 41.42 22.97
CA THR A 35 8.90 41.49 23.62
C THR A 35 7.85 41.59 22.52
N VAL A 36 7.38 40.45 22.05
CA VAL A 36 6.21 40.40 21.17
C VAL A 36 5.00 40.31 22.07
N ARG A 37 4.15 41.34 22.02
CA ARG A 37 2.79 41.32 22.54
C ARG A 37 2.15 39.98 22.13
N LYS A 38 1.58 39.27 23.11
CA LYS A 38 0.72 38.14 22.90
C LYS A 38 -0.56 38.59 22.19
N GLU A 39 -0.51 38.86 20.93
CA GLU A 39 -1.68 38.71 20.09
C GLU A 39 -1.81 37.21 19.84
N LYS A 40 -2.85 36.62 20.42
CA LYS A 40 -3.30 35.28 20.06
C LYS A 40 -3.67 35.32 18.57
N ILE A 41 -2.70 35.04 17.72
CA ILE A 41 -3.03 34.54 16.39
C ILE A 41 -3.50 33.11 16.63
N GLU A 42 -4.81 32.96 16.85
CA GLU A 42 -5.48 31.68 16.62
C GLU A 42 -5.36 31.37 15.13
N MET A 43 -4.20 30.89 14.72
CA MET A 43 -4.12 30.09 13.52
C MET A 43 -4.91 28.82 13.85
N SER A 44 -6.18 28.81 13.47
CA SER A 44 -6.95 27.56 13.44
C SER A 44 -6.12 26.61 12.57
N GLU A 45 -5.42 25.69 13.19
CA GLU A 45 -4.77 24.61 12.44
C GLU A 45 -5.85 23.97 11.60
N LYS A 46 -5.80 24.18 10.29
CA LYS A 46 -6.74 23.54 9.36
C LYS A 46 -6.67 22.06 9.63
N LYS A 47 -7.66 21.54 10.32
CA LYS A 47 -7.75 20.13 10.66
C LYS A 47 -7.72 19.33 9.36
N ILE A 48 -6.75 18.42 9.25
CA ILE A 48 -6.65 17.56 8.07
C ILE A 48 -7.96 16.78 7.93
N PRO A 49 -8.56 16.70 6.74
CA PRO A 49 -9.80 15.95 6.54
C PRO A 49 -9.67 14.49 7.00
N TYR A 50 -10.77 13.92 7.49
CA TYR A 50 -10.80 12.49 7.84
C TYR A 50 -10.51 11.58 6.65
N LYS A 51 -10.99 11.97 5.46
CA LYS A 51 -10.81 11.20 4.22
C LYS A 51 -10.09 12.06 3.19
N ILE A 52 -9.05 11.48 2.62
CA ILE A 52 -8.26 12.07 1.54
C ILE A 52 -8.39 11.13 0.34
N TYR A 53 -8.75 11.68 -0.80
CA TYR A 53 -8.83 10.98 -2.07
C TYR A 53 -7.81 11.56 -3.04
N LEU A 54 -7.27 10.71 -3.89
CA LEU A 54 -6.58 11.13 -5.10
C LEU A 54 -7.61 11.37 -6.20
N GLU A 55 -7.30 12.26 -7.12
CA GLU A 55 -8.09 12.43 -8.33
C GLU A 55 -7.72 11.37 -9.38
N GLU A 56 -8.58 11.17 -10.38
CA GLU A 56 -8.37 10.13 -11.39
C GLU A 56 -7.05 10.30 -12.14
N HIS A 57 -6.65 11.55 -12.43
CA HIS A 57 -5.40 11.84 -13.12
C HIS A 57 -4.14 11.56 -12.29
N GLU A 58 -4.27 11.45 -10.96
CA GLU A 58 -3.19 11.11 -10.02
C GLU A 58 -3.01 9.59 -9.87
N MET A 59 -3.86 8.79 -10.52
CA MET A 59 -3.73 7.34 -10.47
C MET A 59 -2.41 6.88 -11.10
N PRO A 60 -1.69 5.95 -10.45
CA PRO A 60 -0.42 5.45 -10.96
C PRO A 60 -0.61 4.70 -12.28
N LYS A 61 0.34 4.91 -13.21
CA LYS A 61 0.40 4.20 -14.50
C LYS A 61 1.36 3.02 -14.47
N GLN A 62 2.11 2.86 -13.39
CA GLN A 62 3.11 1.82 -13.20
C GLN A 62 2.99 1.22 -11.82
N TRP A 63 3.26 -0.06 -11.70
CA TRP A 63 3.53 -0.69 -10.42
C TRP A 63 4.98 -0.46 -10.02
N TYR A 64 5.20 -0.24 -8.73
CA TYR A 64 6.53 -0.17 -8.18
C TYR A 64 6.96 -1.55 -7.67
N ASN A 65 8.03 -2.08 -8.27
CA ASN A 65 8.65 -3.31 -7.82
C ASN A 65 9.68 -3.02 -6.72
N VAL A 66 9.26 -3.20 -5.48
CA VAL A 66 10.10 -2.96 -4.31
C VAL A 66 11.37 -3.80 -4.29
N ARG A 67 11.38 -4.99 -4.93
CA ARG A 67 12.52 -5.90 -4.97
C ARG A 67 13.73 -5.25 -5.66
N ALA A 68 13.52 -4.40 -6.65
CA ALA A 68 14.61 -3.69 -7.33
C ALA A 68 15.44 -2.83 -6.37
N ASP A 69 14.79 -2.25 -5.35
CA ASP A 69 15.42 -1.34 -4.39
C ASP A 69 15.76 -2.00 -3.04
N MET A 70 15.37 -3.26 -2.83
CA MET A 70 15.66 -3.95 -1.56
C MET A 70 17.14 -4.28 -1.45
N LYS A 71 17.74 -3.89 -0.33
CA LYS A 71 19.12 -4.28 0.02
C LYS A 71 19.25 -5.78 0.20
N ASN A 72 18.27 -6.39 0.86
CA ASN A 72 18.16 -7.82 1.06
C ASN A 72 16.98 -8.32 0.25
N LYS A 73 17.23 -8.97 -0.87
CA LYS A 73 16.19 -9.57 -1.71
C LYS A 73 15.49 -10.68 -0.94
N PRO A 74 14.18 -10.90 -1.12
CA PRO A 74 13.49 -12.03 -0.51
C PRO A 74 14.04 -13.34 -1.04
N ALA A 75 14.00 -14.38 -0.21
CA ALA A 75 14.36 -15.73 -0.65
C ALA A 75 13.40 -16.19 -1.78
N PRO A 76 13.87 -17.04 -2.70
CA PRO A 76 13.01 -17.61 -3.73
C PRO A 76 11.91 -18.47 -3.11
N LEU A 77 10.80 -18.64 -3.85
CA LEU A 77 9.78 -19.61 -3.48
C LEU A 77 10.39 -21.02 -3.55
N LEU A 78 10.07 -21.83 -2.55
CA LEU A 78 10.56 -23.20 -2.45
C LEU A 78 9.47 -24.19 -2.89
N ASN A 79 9.88 -25.21 -3.63
CA ASN A 79 9.01 -26.34 -3.93
C ASN A 79 8.68 -27.09 -2.61
N PRO A 80 7.42 -27.28 -2.25
CA PRO A 80 7.03 -27.89 -0.98
C PRO A 80 7.46 -29.34 -0.82
N ALA A 81 7.73 -30.05 -1.91
CA ALA A 81 8.15 -31.46 -1.89
C ALA A 81 9.67 -31.60 -1.78
N THR A 82 10.45 -30.76 -2.47
CA THR A 82 11.92 -30.86 -2.53
C THR A 82 12.63 -29.89 -1.61
N HIS A 83 11.97 -28.83 -1.17
CA HIS A 83 12.53 -27.69 -0.43
C HIS A 83 13.62 -26.93 -1.20
N GLU A 84 13.73 -27.13 -2.52
CA GLU A 84 14.63 -26.40 -3.41
C GLU A 84 13.92 -25.19 -4.02
N PRO A 85 14.66 -24.16 -4.49
CA PRO A 85 14.09 -23.02 -5.19
C PRO A 85 13.29 -23.48 -6.44
N MET A 86 12.05 -22.99 -6.55
CA MET A 86 11.19 -23.30 -7.69
C MET A 86 11.76 -22.70 -8.99
N SER A 87 11.77 -23.51 -10.05
CA SER A 87 12.07 -23.02 -11.40
C SER A 87 10.92 -22.23 -12.01
N ALA A 88 11.17 -21.51 -13.11
CA ALA A 88 10.14 -20.81 -13.85
C ALA A 88 9.05 -21.76 -14.39
N GLU A 89 9.45 -22.99 -14.78
CA GLU A 89 8.50 -24.03 -15.25
C GLU A 89 7.59 -24.52 -14.12
N GLU A 90 8.15 -24.74 -12.94
CA GLU A 90 7.35 -25.14 -11.76
C GLU A 90 6.37 -24.04 -11.34
N LEU A 91 6.79 -22.78 -11.38
CA LEU A 91 5.91 -21.63 -11.14
C LEU A 91 4.83 -21.53 -12.22
N GLY A 92 5.19 -21.78 -13.49
CA GLY A 92 4.29 -21.77 -14.64
C GLY A 92 3.21 -22.87 -14.61
N ALA A 93 3.38 -23.89 -13.78
CA ALA A 93 2.31 -24.88 -13.53
C ALA A 93 1.13 -24.30 -12.72
N VAL A 94 1.37 -23.19 -11.99
CA VAL A 94 0.37 -22.58 -11.09
C VAL A 94 -0.04 -21.19 -11.58
N PHE A 95 0.89 -20.43 -12.16
CA PHE A 95 0.71 -19.04 -12.58
C PHE A 95 0.91 -18.88 -14.08
N CYS A 96 0.26 -17.89 -14.68
CA CYS A 96 0.51 -17.56 -16.09
C CYS A 96 1.91 -16.96 -16.29
N ASP A 97 2.41 -17.01 -17.52
CA ASP A 97 3.80 -16.64 -17.88
C ASP A 97 4.17 -15.21 -17.44
N GLU A 98 3.26 -14.26 -17.61
CA GLU A 98 3.54 -12.87 -17.22
C GLU A 98 3.65 -12.72 -15.70
N LEU A 99 2.85 -13.45 -14.91
CA LEU A 99 2.97 -13.45 -13.46
C LEU A 99 4.27 -14.11 -13.00
N VAL A 100 4.70 -15.20 -13.63
CA VAL A 100 6.00 -15.83 -13.37
C VAL A 100 7.15 -14.88 -13.66
N LYS A 101 7.09 -14.19 -14.82
CA LYS A 101 8.08 -13.18 -15.19
C LYS A 101 8.16 -12.04 -14.17
N GLN A 102 7.03 -11.53 -13.70
CA GLN A 102 7.00 -10.47 -12.70
C GLN A 102 7.48 -10.96 -11.33
N GLU A 103 7.13 -12.19 -10.93
CA GLU A 103 7.60 -12.79 -9.66
C GLU A 103 9.12 -12.97 -9.63
N LEU A 104 9.73 -13.32 -10.75
CA LEU A 104 11.19 -13.51 -10.86
C LEU A 104 11.95 -12.21 -11.14
N ASN A 105 11.26 -11.12 -11.45
CA ASN A 105 11.86 -9.83 -11.77
C ASN A 105 12.37 -9.12 -10.50
N ASN A 106 13.69 -9.01 -10.40
CA ASN A 106 14.37 -8.33 -9.30
C ASN A 106 15.04 -7.01 -9.72
N ASP A 107 14.97 -6.63 -10.99
CA ASP A 107 15.80 -5.57 -11.57
C ASP A 107 14.99 -4.36 -12.02
N ASP A 108 13.83 -4.57 -12.65
CA ASP A 108 12.99 -3.48 -13.11
C ASP A 108 12.24 -2.83 -11.94
N ARG A 109 12.52 -1.57 -11.71
CA ARG A 109 11.90 -0.78 -10.63
C ARG A 109 10.43 -0.50 -10.87
N TYR A 110 10.03 -0.28 -12.12
CA TYR A 110 8.68 0.05 -12.52
C TYR A 110 8.19 -0.89 -13.61
N ILE A 111 6.96 -1.33 -13.49
CA ILE A 111 6.28 -2.20 -14.46
C ILE A 111 5.03 -1.49 -14.90
N ASP A 112 4.85 -1.28 -16.21
CA ASP A 112 3.70 -0.58 -16.75
C ASP A 112 2.39 -1.33 -16.45
N ILE A 113 1.38 -0.57 -16.04
CA ILE A 113 0.03 -1.08 -15.86
C ILE A 113 -0.67 -1.06 -17.22
N PRO A 114 -1.09 -2.23 -17.76
CA PRO A 114 -1.90 -2.27 -18.97
C PRO A 114 -3.12 -1.35 -18.88
N GLU A 115 -3.45 -0.65 -19.96
CA GLU A 115 -4.54 0.33 -20.00
C GLU A 115 -5.87 -0.28 -19.50
N LYS A 116 -6.20 -1.49 -19.95
CA LYS A 116 -7.41 -2.20 -19.52
C LYS A 116 -7.46 -2.43 -18.01
N ILE A 117 -6.33 -2.76 -17.38
CA ILE A 117 -6.26 -2.89 -15.91
C ILE A 117 -6.45 -1.52 -15.26
N GLY A 118 -5.82 -0.47 -15.80
CA GLY A 118 -6.00 0.91 -15.36
C GLY A 118 -7.46 1.34 -15.38
N ASP A 119 -8.21 1.01 -16.43
CA ASP A 119 -9.63 1.33 -16.55
C ASP A 119 -10.48 0.58 -15.51
N PHE A 120 -10.18 -0.70 -15.25
CA PHE A 120 -10.83 -1.41 -14.13
C PHE A 120 -10.54 -0.76 -12.78
N TYR A 121 -9.30 -0.31 -12.55
CA TYR A 121 -8.94 0.37 -11.32
C TYR A 121 -9.72 1.67 -11.12
N LYS A 122 -9.96 2.45 -12.14
CA LYS A 122 -10.76 3.70 -12.07
C LYS A 122 -12.18 3.46 -11.58
N MET A 123 -12.75 2.26 -11.74
CA MET A 123 -14.12 1.98 -11.31
C MET A 123 -14.30 1.98 -9.77
N TYR A 124 -13.23 1.76 -8.99
CA TYR A 124 -13.33 1.65 -7.53
C TYR A 124 -12.14 2.27 -6.78
N ARG A 125 -11.10 2.68 -7.48
CA ARG A 125 -9.94 3.37 -6.92
C ARG A 125 -9.97 4.86 -7.31
N PRO A 126 -9.33 5.73 -6.52
CA PRO A 126 -8.51 5.41 -5.34
C PRO A 126 -9.35 5.04 -4.11
N ALA A 127 -8.89 4.05 -3.35
CA ALA A 127 -9.46 3.83 -2.02
C ALA A 127 -9.11 5.00 -1.11
N PRO A 128 -10.01 5.42 -0.20
CA PRO A 128 -9.76 6.59 0.66
C PRO A 128 -8.59 6.34 1.61
N LEU A 129 -7.75 7.36 1.79
CA LEU A 129 -6.79 7.44 2.87
C LEU A 129 -7.47 8.12 4.05
N VAL A 130 -7.70 7.37 5.13
CA VAL A 130 -8.45 7.84 6.29
C VAL A 130 -7.52 8.14 7.45
N ARG A 131 -7.71 9.30 8.09
CA ARG A 131 -6.98 9.67 9.30
C ARG A 131 -7.60 9.03 10.52
N ALA A 132 -6.81 8.32 11.31
CA ALA A 132 -7.25 7.61 12.52
C ALA A 132 -7.13 8.48 13.78
N TYR A 133 -7.83 9.60 13.83
CA TYR A 133 -7.77 10.53 14.96
C TYR A 133 -8.07 9.89 16.31
N CYS A 134 -9.10 9.03 16.39
CA CYS A 134 -9.46 8.35 17.64
C CYS A 134 -8.34 7.41 18.12
N LEU A 135 -7.59 6.79 17.20
CA LEU A 135 -6.46 5.94 17.55
C LEU A 135 -5.27 6.79 18.05
N GLU A 136 -5.01 7.93 17.39
CA GLU A 136 -3.97 8.87 17.82
C GLU A 136 -4.25 9.37 19.25
N GLU A 137 -5.50 9.74 19.54
CA GLU A 137 -5.95 10.19 20.85
C GLU A 137 -5.83 9.07 21.90
N LYS A 138 -6.32 7.86 21.58
CA LYS A 138 -6.25 6.70 22.49
C LYS A 138 -4.81 6.31 22.82
N LEU A 139 -3.90 6.42 21.85
CA LEU A 139 -2.46 6.13 22.04
C LEU A 139 -1.68 7.30 22.62
N GLN A 140 -2.30 8.48 22.76
CA GLN A 140 -1.64 9.72 23.20
C GLN A 140 -0.32 9.99 22.45
N THR A 141 -0.33 9.75 21.13
CA THR A 141 0.86 9.82 20.28
C THR A 141 0.85 11.11 19.46
N PRO A 142 2.02 11.77 19.25
CA PRO A 142 2.15 12.86 18.29
C PRO A 142 2.21 12.37 16.84
N ALA A 143 2.24 11.06 16.61
CA ALA A 143 2.27 10.47 15.28
C ALA A 143 0.93 10.67 14.57
N LYS A 144 0.99 10.97 13.28
CA LYS A 144 -0.19 11.03 12.41
C LYS A 144 -0.42 9.65 11.83
N ILE A 145 -1.51 9.01 12.22
CA ILE A 145 -1.86 7.64 11.83
C ILE A 145 -2.91 7.67 10.73
N TYR A 146 -2.63 6.97 9.63
CA TYR A 146 -3.53 6.84 8.49
C TYR A 146 -3.69 5.37 8.11
N TYR A 147 -4.84 5.05 7.54
CA TYR A 147 -5.08 3.75 6.93
C TYR A 147 -5.76 3.89 5.57
N LYS A 148 -5.41 3.02 4.63
CA LYS A 148 -6.12 2.87 3.36
C LYS A 148 -7.34 1.99 3.60
N PHE A 149 -8.50 2.53 3.31
CA PHE A 149 -9.76 1.80 3.52
C PHE A 149 -10.14 1.02 2.26
N GLU A 150 -9.75 -0.23 2.21
CA GLU A 150 -10.00 -1.12 1.07
C GLU A 150 -11.35 -1.87 1.16
N GLY A 151 -12.11 -1.68 2.24
CA GLY A 151 -13.42 -2.33 2.45
C GLY A 151 -14.55 -1.71 1.63
N ASN A 152 -14.33 -0.62 0.90
CA ASN A 152 -15.35 0.08 0.11
C ASN A 152 -15.46 -0.40 -1.35
N ASN A 153 -14.66 -1.36 -1.77
CA ASN A 153 -14.78 -1.98 -3.09
C ASN A 153 -15.78 -3.15 -3.07
N LYS A 154 -16.14 -3.66 -4.24
CA LYS A 154 -17.16 -4.72 -4.38
C LYS A 154 -16.78 -6.05 -3.71
N SER A 155 -15.51 -6.33 -3.52
CA SER A 155 -15.05 -7.54 -2.83
C SER A 155 -14.90 -7.35 -1.32
N GLY A 156 -14.96 -6.11 -0.82
CA GLY A 156 -14.72 -5.79 0.57
C GLY A 156 -13.27 -6.02 1.03
N SER A 157 -12.33 -6.23 0.10
CA SER A 157 -10.95 -6.63 0.38
C SER A 157 -9.96 -5.98 -0.57
N HIS A 158 -8.72 -5.77 -0.09
CA HIS A 158 -7.60 -5.32 -0.92
C HIS A 158 -7.19 -6.31 -2.01
N LYS A 159 -7.57 -7.57 -1.90
CA LYS A 159 -7.24 -8.64 -2.87
C LYS A 159 -7.76 -8.36 -4.29
N LEU A 160 -8.83 -7.57 -4.42
CA LEU A 160 -9.33 -7.15 -5.73
C LEU A 160 -8.27 -6.43 -6.57
N ASN A 161 -7.35 -5.70 -5.92
CA ASN A 161 -6.27 -4.96 -6.62
C ASN A 161 -5.33 -5.89 -7.39
N SER A 162 -4.98 -7.05 -6.82
CA SER A 162 -4.14 -8.05 -7.50
C SER A 162 -4.96 -8.98 -8.38
N ALA A 163 -6.16 -9.38 -7.94
CA ALA A 163 -7.01 -10.32 -8.68
C ALA A 163 -7.38 -9.82 -10.08
N ILE A 164 -7.62 -8.51 -10.26
CA ILE A 164 -7.90 -7.93 -11.58
C ILE A 164 -6.71 -8.10 -12.51
N ALA A 165 -5.49 -7.81 -12.03
CA ALA A 165 -4.28 -7.95 -12.84
C ALA A 165 -4.02 -9.41 -13.20
N GLN A 166 -4.15 -10.32 -12.24
CA GLN A 166 -4.01 -11.76 -12.46
C GLN A 166 -5.00 -12.26 -13.50
N ALA A 167 -6.29 -11.98 -13.33
CA ALA A 167 -7.33 -12.38 -14.26
C ALA A 167 -7.12 -11.81 -15.68
N TYR A 168 -6.59 -10.58 -15.79
CA TYR A 168 -6.24 -10.00 -17.07
C TYR A 168 -5.16 -10.80 -17.79
N TYR A 169 -4.04 -11.07 -17.13
CA TYR A 169 -2.92 -11.78 -17.75
C TYR A 169 -3.26 -13.22 -18.08
N GLU A 170 -4.01 -13.91 -17.21
CA GLU A 170 -4.47 -15.27 -17.47
C GLU A 170 -5.43 -15.34 -18.66
N LYS A 171 -6.31 -14.35 -18.80
CA LYS A 171 -7.18 -14.23 -19.97
C LYS A 171 -6.39 -13.96 -21.26
N GLU A 172 -5.39 -13.08 -21.22
CA GLU A 172 -4.54 -12.80 -22.40
C GLU A 172 -3.75 -14.06 -22.82
N GLN A 173 -3.38 -14.93 -21.88
CA GLN A 173 -2.76 -16.24 -22.17
C GLN A 173 -3.75 -17.29 -22.65
N GLY A 174 -5.06 -17.01 -22.64
CA GLY A 174 -6.10 -17.89 -23.13
C GLY A 174 -6.60 -18.93 -22.12
N LEU A 175 -6.35 -18.73 -20.82
CA LEU A 175 -6.88 -19.60 -19.78
C LEU A 175 -8.40 -19.45 -19.66
N LYS A 176 -9.11 -20.57 -19.39
CA LYS A 176 -10.57 -20.62 -19.35
C LYS A 176 -11.18 -20.07 -18.06
N GLY A 177 -10.41 -19.96 -17.02
CA GLY A 177 -10.88 -19.47 -15.73
C GLY A 177 -9.75 -19.31 -14.73
N VAL A 178 -10.03 -18.50 -13.71
CA VAL A 178 -9.13 -18.20 -12.59
C VAL A 178 -9.86 -18.58 -11.31
N THR A 179 -9.19 -19.28 -10.44
CA THR A 179 -9.70 -19.55 -9.09
C THR A 179 -8.80 -18.83 -8.08
N PRO A 180 -9.25 -17.69 -7.54
CA PRO A 180 -8.48 -17.01 -6.51
C PRO A 180 -8.62 -17.78 -5.20
N GLU A 181 -7.52 -17.93 -4.49
CA GLU A 181 -7.55 -18.29 -3.07
C GLU A 181 -7.87 -17.07 -2.23
N THR A 182 -8.80 -17.23 -1.30
CA THR A 182 -9.11 -16.19 -0.33
C THR A 182 -9.41 -16.80 1.03
N GLY A 183 -8.63 -16.35 2.03
CA GLY A 183 -8.86 -16.65 3.44
C GLY A 183 -9.62 -15.53 4.16
N ALA A 184 -10.13 -14.55 3.43
CA ALA A 184 -10.87 -13.40 3.97
C ALA A 184 -12.22 -13.27 3.30
#